data_a846b7f2fb0601c5ea9bb5be899186c6
#
_entry.id   a846b7f2fb0601c5ea9bb5be899186c6
#
_cell.length_a   1.000
_cell.length_b   1.000
_cell.length_c   1.000
_cell.angle_alpha   90.00
_cell.angle_beta   90.00
_cell.angle_gamma   90.00
#
_symmetry.space_group_name_H-M   'P 1'
#
loop_
_entity.id
_entity.type
_entity.pdbx_description
1 polymer ?
#
loop_
_entity_poly.entity_id
_entity_poly.type
_entity_poly.pdbx_seq_one_letter_code
_entity_poly.pdbx_strand_id
1 'polypeptide(L)'
;MDWHTLLTRERLGKPLHSSQELGRSPFHKDHDRIIFSGAFRRLGRKTQVHPVSSNDHIHTRLTHSLEVSCVGRSLGMRVGETIRSALPEWCEPSDLGMVVQSACLAHDIGNPPFGHSGEDAIRHWFQQAAGRGWLDAMSEAERNDFLNFEGNAQGFRVLTQLEYHQFDGGTRLTYATLGTYLKYPWTARHADSLGYKKHKFGCYQSELPLLEQIAQKLGLPQLEEQRWARHPLVYLMEAADDICYALIDLEDGLEMELLDYAEVESLLLDLVGDDLPETYRQLGPGDSRRRKLAILRGKAIEHLTNAAARAFVEQQDSLLAGTLPGDLVEHMHGPAKRCVLNAKDMARKKIFQDKRKTLHEIGAYTTLEILLNTFCGAALEQHNGRTPSFKSRRTLDLLGNNAPDPHGSLHTSFLRMIDFIAGMTDSYASDMALEMTGRSSH
;
A
#
# COMPACT_ATOMS: atom_id res chain seq x y z
N MET A 1 -6.61 -3.99 -23.63
CA MET A 1 -7.06 -2.74 -22.98
C MET A 1 -6.69 -1.55 -23.88
N ASP A 2 -7.33 -0.43 -23.72
CA ASP A 2 -7.01 0.81 -24.46
C ASP A 2 -6.97 2.02 -23.52
N TRP A 3 -6.17 3.02 -23.85
CA TRP A 3 -5.96 4.19 -22.99
C TRP A 3 -7.20 5.07 -22.82
N HIS A 4 -8.14 5.10 -23.79
CA HIS A 4 -9.37 5.88 -23.66
C HIS A 4 -10.28 5.36 -22.55
N THR A 5 -10.36 4.04 -22.42
CA THR A 5 -11.14 3.38 -21.37
C THR A 5 -10.40 3.38 -20.03
N LEU A 6 -9.09 3.11 -20.03
CA LEU A 6 -8.26 3.06 -18.83
C LEU A 6 -8.16 4.41 -18.10
N LEU A 7 -8.19 5.53 -18.82
CA LEU A 7 -8.04 6.87 -18.25
C LEU A 7 -9.38 7.59 -18.04
N THR A 8 -10.47 6.83 -17.88
CA THR A 8 -11.78 7.41 -17.63
C THR A 8 -11.80 8.37 -16.44
N ARG A 9 -12.47 9.51 -16.61
CA ARG A 9 -12.67 10.54 -15.58
C ARG A 9 -13.87 10.27 -14.67
N GLU A 10 -14.62 9.21 -14.94
CA GLU A 10 -15.76 8.79 -14.11
C GLU A 10 -15.30 8.39 -12.71
N ARG A 11 -16.18 8.56 -11.73
CA ARG A 11 -15.92 8.29 -10.30
C ARG A 11 -16.81 7.20 -9.76
N LEU A 12 -16.27 6.38 -8.88
CA LEU A 12 -17.05 5.41 -8.14
C LEU A 12 -18.12 6.14 -7.28
N GLY A 13 -19.35 5.61 -7.28
CA GLY A 13 -20.44 6.12 -6.44
C GLY A 13 -20.96 7.51 -6.84
N LYS A 14 -20.63 8.04 -8.03
CA LYS A 14 -21.13 9.33 -8.49
C LYS A 14 -21.58 9.28 -9.96
N PRO A 15 -22.80 9.76 -10.32
CA PRO A 15 -23.18 9.88 -11.71
C PRO A 15 -22.33 10.92 -12.47
N LEU A 16 -22.29 10.79 -13.79
CA LEU A 16 -21.40 11.49 -14.75
C LEU A 16 -21.48 13.04 -14.75
N HIS A 17 -22.41 13.66 -14.05
CA HIS A 17 -22.63 15.09 -14.08
C HIS A 17 -21.68 15.86 -13.15
N SER A 18 -20.37 15.82 -13.42
CA SER A 18 -19.45 16.76 -12.81
C SER A 18 -19.08 17.82 -13.83
N SER A 19 -19.53 19.07 -13.61
CA SER A 19 -18.98 20.23 -14.31
C SER A 19 -17.46 20.17 -14.33
N GLN A 20 -16.86 20.33 -15.51
CA GLN A 20 -15.42 20.55 -15.62
C GLN A 20 -15.08 21.79 -14.82
N GLU A 21 -14.27 21.64 -13.80
CA GLU A 21 -13.74 22.77 -13.05
C GLU A 21 -12.55 23.32 -13.82
N LEU A 22 -12.53 24.62 -14.04
CA LEU A 22 -11.46 25.28 -14.79
C LEU A 22 -10.13 25.12 -14.04
N GLY A 23 -9.10 24.64 -14.73
CA GLY A 23 -7.74 24.51 -14.19
C GLY A 23 -7.48 23.29 -13.30
N ARG A 24 -8.48 22.42 -13.06
CA ARG A 24 -8.28 21.20 -12.26
C ARG A 24 -8.89 19.98 -12.95
N SER A 25 -8.05 18.97 -13.21
CA SER A 25 -8.56 17.68 -13.67
C SER A 25 -9.21 16.88 -12.54
N PRO A 26 -10.05 15.88 -12.83
CA PRO A 26 -10.57 14.97 -11.83
C PRO A 26 -9.48 14.26 -11.03
N PHE A 27 -8.33 14.01 -11.61
CA PHE A 27 -7.20 13.32 -10.97
C PHE A 27 -6.52 14.18 -9.88
N HIS A 28 -6.48 15.52 -10.07
CA HIS A 28 -6.05 16.44 -8.99
C HIS A 28 -6.98 16.33 -7.76
N LYS A 29 -8.29 16.15 -7.99
CA LYS A 29 -9.24 15.96 -6.87
C LYS A 29 -9.04 14.62 -6.17
N ASP A 30 -8.58 13.59 -6.87
CA ASP A 30 -8.26 12.31 -6.25
C ASP A 30 -7.07 12.44 -5.29
N HIS A 31 -6.01 13.08 -5.75
CA HIS A 31 -4.86 13.42 -4.94
C HIS A 31 -5.26 14.15 -3.64
N ASP A 32 -6.04 15.23 -3.76
CA ASP A 32 -6.47 15.99 -2.61
C ASP A 32 -7.32 15.17 -1.63
N ARG A 33 -8.27 14.37 -2.14
CA ARG A 33 -9.13 13.52 -1.30
C ARG A 33 -8.33 12.50 -0.49
N ILE A 34 -7.28 11.94 -1.07
CA ILE A 34 -6.40 11.01 -0.37
C ILE A 34 -5.63 11.75 0.73
N ILE A 35 -4.99 12.88 0.40
CA ILE A 35 -4.20 13.66 1.39
C ILE A 35 -5.05 14.15 2.55
N PHE A 36 -6.28 14.59 2.30
CA PHE A 36 -7.18 15.09 3.35
C PHE A 36 -7.86 13.97 4.14
N SER A 37 -7.69 12.69 3.75
CA SER A 37 -8.30 11.56 4.47
C SER A 37 -7.66 11.33 5.85
N GLY A 38 -8.47 10.83 6.78
CA GLY A 38 -7.99 10.42 8.10
C GLY A 38 -7.03 9.24 8.03
N ALA A 39 -7.29 8.30 7.13
CA ALA A 39 -6.46 7.11 6.93
C ALA A 39 -5.05 7.47 6.45
N PHE A 40 -4.91 8.38 5.47
CA PHE A 40 -3.61 8.86 5.01
C PHE A 40 -2.83 9.57 6.14
N ARG A 41 -3.49 10.41 6.94
CA ARG A 41 -2.87 11.09 8.07
C ARG A 41 -2.30 10.13 9.10
N ARG A 42 -2.99 8.99 9.36
CA ARG A 42 -2.52 7.98 10.32
C ARG A 42 -1.22 7.29 9.91
N LEU A 43 -0.85 7.30 8.62
CA LEU A 43 0.43 6.77 8.13
C LEU A 43 1.64 7.45 8.79
N GLY A 44 1.50 8.69 9.24
CA GLY A 44 2.55 9.42 9.97
C GLY A 44 2.95 8.82 11.31
N ARG A 45 2.14 7.86 11.82
CA ARG A 45 2.42 7.14 13.07
C ARG A 45 2.37 5.62 12.89
N LYS A 46 2.62 5.16 11.66
CA LYS A 46 2.85 3.75 11.32
C LYS A 46 4.27 3.56 10.84
N THR A 47 4.93 2.57 11.37
CA THR A 47 6.31 2.22 11.04
C THR A 47 6.43 1.76 9.59
N GLN A 48 7.47 2.24 8.88
CA GLN A 48 7.82 1.71 7.55
C GLN A 48 8.63 0.42 7.71
N VAL A 49 9.83 0.49 8.25
CA VAL A 49 10.73 -0.65 8.47
C VAL A 49 11.13 -0.80 9.93
N HIS A 50 11.49 0.32 10.56
CA HIS A 50 11.89 0.35 11.96
C HIS A 50 10.83 1.00 12.83
N PRO A 51 10.68 0.55 14.10
CA PRO A 51 9.73 1.16 15.02
C PRO A 51 9.89 2.67 15.05
N VAL A 52 8.78 3.38 15.28
CA VAL A 52 8.77 4.83 15.42
C VAL A 52 9.90 5.21 16.38
N SER A 53 11.01 5.64 15.80
CA SER A 53 12.24 5.98 16.47
C SER A 53 12.11 7.39 17.05
N SER A 54 12.91 7.68 18.10
CA SER A 54 13.15 9.05 18.53
C SER A 54 14.02 9.84 17.54
N ASN A 55 14.53 9.20 16.49
CA ASN A 55 15.28 9.83 15.42
C ASN A 55 14.31 10.30 14.33
N ASP A 56 14.11 11.61 14.23
CA ASP A 56 13.19 12.24 13.25
C ASP A 56 13.62 12.10 11.78
N HIS A 57 14.80 11.55 11.51
CA HIS A 57 15.28 11.27 10.15
C HIS A 57 14.80 9.93 9.58
N ILE A 58 14.28 9.04 10.43
CA ILE A 58 13.78 7.72 9.98
C ILE A 58 12.39 7.87 9.37
N HIS A 59 12.18 7.23 8.22
CA HIS A 59 10.94 7.36 7.47
C HIS A 59 9.75 6.68 8.18
N THR A 60 8.63 7.38 8.13
CA THR A 60 7.30 6.82 8.42
C THR A 60 6.62 6.42 7.12
N ARG A 61 5.52 5.65 7.19
CA ARG A 61 4.72 5.34 5.99
C ARG A 61 4.20 6.59 5.28
N LEU A 62 3.94 7.67 6.00
CA LEU A 62 3.53 8.94 5.43
C LEU A 62 4.62 9.57 4.56
N THR A 63 5.84 9.69 5.10
CA THR A 63 6.96 10.28 4.37
C THR A 63 7.35 9.42 3.17
N HIS A 64 7.39 8.10 3.35
CA HIS A 64 7.58 7.14 2.26
C HIS A 64 6.52 7.30 1.16
N SER A 65 5.21 7.30 1.50
CA SER A 65 4.14 7.47 0.51
C SER A 65 4.24 8.80 -0.25
N LEU A 66 4.69 9.87 0.40
CA LEU A 66 4.94 11.16 -0.26
C LEU A 66 6.08 11.08 -1.27
N GLU A 67 7.19 10.43 -0.92
CA GLU A 67 8.35 10.25 -1.81
C GLU A 67 8.01 9.33 -2.99
N VAL A 68 7.36 8.20 -2.72
CA VAL A 68 6.83 7.29 -3.78
C VAL A 68 5.91 8.07 -4.72
N SER A 69 5.06 8.96 -4.20
CA SER A 69 4.17 9.78 -5.02
C SER A 69 4.91 10.74 -5.94
N CYS A 70 6.04 11.30 -5.51
CA CYS A 70 6.88 12.17 -6.34
C CYS A 70 7.55 11.40 -7.50
N VAL A 71 8.07 10.20 -7.20
CA VAL A 71 8.66 9.32 -8.22
C VAL A 71 7.57 8.82 -9.17
N GLY A 72 6.43 8.39 -8.66
CA GLY A 72 5.29 7.94 -9.46
C GLY A 72 4.76 9.00 -10.41
N ARG A 73 4.64 10.26 -9.95
CA ARG A 73 4.30 11.39 -10.82
C ARG A 73 5.31 11.54 -11.95
N SER A 74 6.58 11.50 -11.64
CA SER A 74 7.66 11.63 -12.63
C SER A 74 7.62 10.52 -13.65
N LEU A 75 7.37 9.26 -13.22
CA LEU A 75 7.18 8.11 -14.10
C LEU A 75 5.97 8.29 -15.02
N GLY A 76 4.81 8.63 -14.45
CA GLY A 76 3.57 8.84 -15.21
C GLY A 76 3.71 9.95 -16.26
N MET A 77 4.34 11.08 -15.92
CA MET A 77 4.60 12.17 -16.85
C MET A 77 5.52 11.76 -17.99
N ARG A 78 6.65 11.08 -17.69
CA ARG A 78 7.63 10.62 -18.70
C ARG A 78 7.02 9.60 -19.67
N VAL A 79 6.29 8.64 -19.14
CA VAL A 79 5.54 7.68 -19.96
C VAL A 79 4.51 8.40 -20.80
N GLY A 80 3.72 9.31 -20.21
CA GLY A 80 2.70 10.10 -20.89
C GLY A 80 3.25 10.90 -22.07
N GLU A 81 4.41 11.53 -21.92
CA GLU A 81 5.08 12.23 -23.05
C GLU A 81 5.45 11.26 -24.17
N THR A 82 5.96 10.09 -23.84
CA THR A 82 6.41 9.12 -24.85
C THR A 82 5.24 8.50 -25.61
N ILE A 83 4.12 8.20 -24.93
CA ILE A 83 2.94 7.58 -25.54
C ILE A 83 1.85 8.59 -25.91
N ARG A 84 2.17 9.88 -25.98
CA ARG A 84 1.20 10.98 -26.16
C ARG A 84 0.24 10.75 -27.33
N SER A 85 0.71 10.19 -28.43
CA SER A 85 -0.11 9.90 -29.61
C SER A 85 -1.15 8.80 -29.39
N ALA A 86 -0.99 7.98 -28.36
CA ALA A 86 -1.91 6.90 -27.99
C ALA A 86 -2.92 7.35 -26.91
N LEU A 87 -2.71 8.50 -26.28
CA LEU A 87 -3.59 9.03 -25.24
C LEU A 87 -4.84 9.69 -25.83
N PRO A 88 -5.96 9.76 -25.07
CA PRO A 88 -7.09 10.58 -25.44
C PRO A 88 -6.69 12.04 -25.67
N GLU A 89 -7.30 12.73 -26.64
CA GLU A 89 -6.97 14.13 -26.98
C GLU A 89 -7.05 15.11 -25.78
N TRP A 90 -7.92 14.81 -24.83
CA TRP A 90 -8.10 15.62 -23.62
C TRP A 90 -7.10 15.31 -22.51
N CYS A 91 -6.32 14.24 -22.64
CA CYS A 91 -5.43 13.74 -21.59
C CYS A 91 -4.02 14.27 -21.82
N GLU A 92 -3.53 15.06 -20.88
CA GLU A 92 -2.15 15.52 -20.89
C GLU A 92 -1.23 14.54 -20.13
N PRO A 93 0.07 14.48 -20.45
CA PRO A 93 1.04 13.68 -19.70
C PRO A 93 1.00 13.91 -18.19
N SER A 94 0.70 15.15 -17.78
CA SER A 94 0.51 15.48 -16.36
C SER A 94 -0.68 14.76 -15.72
N ASP A 95 -1.72 14.41 -16.47
CA ASP A 95 -2.87 13.65 -15.96
C ASP A 95 -2.45 12.22 -15.61
N LEU A 96 -1.63 11.57 -16.46
CA LEU A 96 -1.04 10.26 -16.11
C LEU A 96 -0.18 10.38 -14.84
N GLY A 97 0.63 11.43 -14.76
CA GLY A 97 1.40 11.75 -13.56
C GLY A 97 0.52 11.83 -12.32
N MET A 98 -0.62 12.52 -12.40
CA MET A 98 -1.55 12.67 -11.28
C MET A 98 -2.26 11.36 -10.89
N VAL A 99 -2.63 10.51 -11.86
CA VAL A 99 -3.22 9.19 -11.59
C VAL A 99 -2.23 8.32 -10.83
N VAL A 100 -1.00 8.18 -11.33
CA VAL A 100 0.04 7.37 -10.68
C VAL A 100 0.41 7.97 -9.32
N GLN A 101 0.56 9.30 -9.21
CA GLN A 101 0.84 10.00 -7.96
C GLN A 101 -0.22 9.67 -6.89
N SER A 102 -1.51 9.75 -7.26
CA SER A 102 -2.62 9.49 -6.36
C SER A 102 -2.64 8.03 -5.88
N ALA A 103 -2.38 7.07 -6.78
CA ALA A 103 -2.28 5.66 -6.43
C ALA A 103 -1.08 5.40 -5.49
N CYS A 104 0.07 6.04 -5.76
CA CYS A 104 1.25 5.98 -4.89
C CYS A 104 0.98 6.52 -3.48
N LEU A 105 0.25 7.64 -3.34
CA LEU A 105 -0.15 8.14 -2.01
C LEU A 105 -0.98 7.13 -1.23
N ALA A 106 -1.84 6.41 -1.93
CA ALA A 106 -2.79 5.51 -1.30
C ALA A 106 -2.25 4.10 -1.04
N HIS A 107 -1.11 3.70 -1.65
CA HIS A 107 -0.67 2.30 -1.72
C HIS A 107 -0.53 1.61 -0.35
N ASP A 108 -0.16 2.35 0.68
CA ASP A 108 0.08 1.86 2.05
C ASP A 108 -1.10 2.09 3.02
N ILE A 109 -2.22 2.67 2.54
CA ILE A 109 -3.29 3.19 3.42
C ILE A 109 -4.00 2.10 4.24
N GLY A 110 -3.98 0.85 3.78
CA GLY A 110 -4.61 -0.29 4.43
C GLY A 110 -3.71 -1.10 5.34
N ASN A 111 -2.42 -0.78 5.40
CA ASN A 111 -1.49 -1.52 6.26
C ASN A 111 -1.90 -1.42 7.74
N PRO A 112 -1.94 -2.56 8.47
CA PRO A 112 -2.25 -2.56 9.89
C PRO A 112 -1.10 -1.96 10.72
N PRO A 113 -1.28 -1.74 12.03
CA PRO A 113 -0.17 -1.46 12.93
C PRO A 113 0.93 -2.51 12.76
N PHE A 114 2.19 -2.09 12.88
CA PHE A 114 3.39 -2.93 12.73
C PHE A 114 3.61 -3.50 11.30
N GLY A 115 2.90 -2.98 10.30
CA GLY A 115 3.11 -3.31 8.88
C GLY A 115 2.97 -4.81 8.57
N HIS A 116 3.95 -5.39 7.87
CA HIS A 116 3.91 -6.81 7.48
C HIS A 116 3.89 -7.77 8.67
N SER A 117 4.56 -7.45 9.77
CA SER A 117 4.48 -8.25 11.00
C SER A 117 3.08 -8.22 11.60
N GLY A 118 2.39 -7.09 11.46
CA GLY A 118 0.97 -6.96 11.81
C GLY A 118 0.06 -7.81 10.92
N GLU A 119 0.31 -7.82 9.59
CA GLU A 119 -0.42 -8.73 8.69
C GLU A 119 -0.23 -10.19 9.07
N ASP A 120 1.01 -10.61 9.32
CA ASP A 120 1.32 -11.99 9.74
C ASP A 120 0.67 -12.35 11.08
N ALA A 121 0.69 -11.44 12.05
CA ALA A 121 0.05 -11.63 13.35
C ALA A 121 -1.47 -11.77 13.23
N ILE A 122 -2.12 -10.97 12.36
CA ILE A 122 -3.56 -11.07 12.09
C ILE A 122 -3.88 -12.42 11.45
N ARG A 123 -3.15 -12.83 10.41
CA ARG A 123 -3.33 -14.13 9.76
C ARG A 123 -3.16 -15.28 10.74
N HIS A 124 -2.11 -15.25 11.53
CA HIS A 124 -1.82 -16.25 12.54
C HIS A 124 -2.97 -16.39 13.55
N TRP A 125 -3.49 -15.25 14.04
CA TRP A 125 -4.61 -15.27 14.97
C TRP A 125 -5.87 -15.87 14.35
N PHE A 126 -6.20 -15.50 13.09
CA PHE A 126 -7.37 -16.08 12.40
C PHE A 126 -7.21 -17.58 12.11
N GLN A 127 -6.01 -18.07 11.84
CA GLN A 127 -5.74 -19.50 11.73
C GLN A 127 -6.07 -20.23 13.05
N GLN A 128 -5.66 -19.66 14.19
CA GLN A 128 -6.02 -20.20 15.50
C GLN A 128 -7.52 -20.09 15.79
N ALA A 129 -8.15 -18.99 15.43
CA ALA A 129 -9.59 -18.79 15.57
C ALA A 129 -10.40 -19.80 14.76
N ALA A 130 -9.97 -20.11 13.52
CA ALA A 130 -10.56 -21.15 12.68
C ALA A 130 -10.47 -22.52 13.36
N GLY A 131 -9.30 -22.87 13.93
CA GLY A 131 -9.13 -24.10 14.70
C GLY A 131 -10.03 -24.22 15.95
N ARG A 132 -10.52 -23.06 16.45
CA ARG A 132 -11.49 -22.98 17.57
C ARG A 132 -12.95 -22.92 17.11
N GLY A 133 -13.22 -23.02 15.82
CA GLY A 133 -14.57 -22.97 15.26
C GLY A 133 -15.17 -21.56 15.18
N TRP A 134 -14.40 -20.49 15.38
CA TRP A 134 -14.90 -19.11 15.36
C TRP A 134 -15.34 -18.63 13.97
N LEU A 135 -14.89 -19.31 12.92
CA LEU A 135 -15.23 -18.95 11.54
C LEU A 135 -16.26 -19.89 10.90
N ASP A 136 -16.85 -20.84 11.67
CA ASP A 136 -17.71 -21.89 11.10
C ASP A 136 -19.00 -21.38 10.46
N ALA A 137 -19.49 -20.21 10.88
CA ALA A 137 -20.67 -19.57 10.31
C ALA A 137 -20.39 -18.84 8.97
N MET A 138 -19.13 -18.80 8.53
CA MET A 138 -18.72 -18.16 7.28
C MET A 138 -18.56 -19.17 6.15
N SER A 139 -18.82 -18.75 4.91
CA SER A 139 -18.44 -19.50 3.72
C SER A 139 -16.92 -19.62 3.60
N GLU A 140 -16.43 -20.55 2.80
CA GLU A 140 -14.99 -20.73 2.54
C GLU A 140 -14.35 -19.43 1.99
N ALA A 141 -15.01 -18.75 1.06
CA ALA A 141 -14.53 -17.52 0.48
C ALA A 141 -14.37 -16.40 1.54
N GLU A 142 -15.36 -16.25 2.43
CA GLU A 142 -15.31 -15.28 3.53
C GLU A 142 -14.22 -15.62 4.57
N ARG A 143 -14.00 -16.92 4.86
CA ARG A 143 -12.89 -17.35 5.75
C ARG A 143 -11.54 -17.01 5.14
N ASN A 144 -11.39 -17.19 3.84
CA ASN A 144 -10.14 -16.90 3.14
C ASN A 144 -9.77 -15.42 3.20
N ASP A 145 -10.72 -14.48 3.28
CA ASP A 145 -10.46 -13.07 3.48
C ASP A 145 -9.63 -12.80 4.74
N PHE A 146 -9.91 -13.51 5.83
CA PHE A 146 -9.21 -13.37 7.11
C PHE A 146 -7.95 -14.23 7.20
N LEU A 147 -7.99 -15.46 6.69
CA LEU A 147 -6.85 -16.39 6.73
C LEU A 147 -5.68 -15.88 5.88
N ASN A 148 -5.96 -15.07 4.89
CA ASN A 148 -4.97 -14.46 4.02
C ASN A 148 -4.81 -12.94 4.26
N PHE A 149 -5.42 -12.35 5.27
CA PHE A 149 -5.47 -10.91 5.50
C PHE A 149 -4.33 -10.14 4.81
N GLU A 150 -4.66 -9.08 4.07
CA GLU A 150 -3.72 -8.36 3.22
C GLU A 150 -4.01 -6.86 3.22
N GLY A 151 -2.96 -6.04 3.40
CA GLY A 151 -3.08 -4.59 3.49
C GLY A 151 -3.66 -3.93 2.25
N ASN A 152 -3.39 -4.45 1.03
CA ASN A 152 -3.97 -3.89 -0.20
C ASN A 152 -5.49 -4.09 -0.24
N ALA A 153 -6.00 -5.23 0.19
CA ALA A 153 -7.44 -5.47 0.28
C ALA A 153 -8.09 -4.55 1.34
N GLN A 154 -7.45 -4.41 2.49
CA GLN A 154 -7.90 -3.48 3.51
C GLN A 154 -7.88 -2.04 3.02
N GLY A 155 -6.86 -1.62 2.27
CA GLY A 155 -6.78 -0.29 1.69
C GLY A 155 -7.86 -0.03 0.64
N PHE A 156 -8.17 -1.01 -0.21
CA PHE A 156 -9.29 -0.92 -1.14
C PHE A 156 -10.61 -0.67 -0.40
N ARG A 157 -10.87 -1.43 0.68
CA ARG A 157 -12.03 -1.23 1.55
C ARG A 157 -12.02 0.15 2.22
N VAL A 158 -10.88 0.62 2.73
CA VAL A 158 -10.75 1.97 3.31
C VAL A 158 -11.14 3.03 2.28
N LEU A 159 -10.62 2.96 1.07
CA LEU A 159 -10.84 3.95 0.02
C LEU A 159 -12.28 3.94 -0.51
N THR A 160 -12.93 2.78 -0.58
CA THR A 160 -14.24 2.62 -1.23
C THR A 160 -15.42 2.57 -0.26
N GLN A 161 -15.19 2.30 1.03
CA GLN A 161 -16.25 2.10 2.03
C GLN A 161 -16.09 2.94 3.30
N LEU A 162 -14.88 3.09 3.85
CA LEU A 162 -14.70 3.60 5.20
C LEU A 162 -14.45 5.10 5.27
N GLU A 163 -13.57 5.62 4.43
CA GLU A 163 -13.34 7.07 4.37
C GLU A 163 -14.54 7.74 3.67
N TYR A 164 -15.09 8.77 4.31
CA TYR A 164 -16.31 9.46 3.85
C TYR A 164 -17.50 8.52 3.64
N HIS A 165 -17.69 7.57 4.58
CA HIS A 165 -18.69 6.49 4.55
C HIS A 165 -20.16 6.94 4.35
N GLN A 166 -20.49 8.23 4.56
CA GLN A 166 -21.79 8.81 4.27
C GLN A 166 -22.11 8.89 2.77
N PHE A 167 -21.16 8.55 1.91
CA PHE A 167 -21.31 8.57 0.45
C PHE A 167 -21.05 7.19 -0.15
N ASP A 168 -21.87 6.79 -1.11
CA ASP A 168 -21.59 5.62 -1.92
C ASP A 168 -20.25 5.78 -2.64
N GLY A 169 -19.41 4.75 -2.57
CA GLY A 169 -18.04 4.77 -3.15
C GLY A 169 -16.99 5.44 -2.27
N GLY A 170 -17.29 5.72 -1.00
CA GLY A 170 -16.35 6.24 -0.01
C GLY A 170 -15.67 7.54 -0.45
N THR A 171 -14.37 7.51 -0.68
CA THR A 171 -13.59 8.67 -1.18
C THR A 171 -13.99 9.12 -2.58
N ARG A 172 -14.75 8.32 -3.33
CA ARG A 172 -15.20 8.62 -4.70
C ARG A 172 -14.06 8.97 -5.64
N LEU A 173 -13.00 8.18 -5.63
CA LEU A 173 -11.90 8.33 -6.58
C LEU A 173 -12.37 7.99 -8.00
N THR A 174 -11.62 8.44 -9.00
CA THR A 174 -11.84 8.01 -10.38
C THR A 174 -11.55 6.53 -10.55
N TYR A 175 -12.22 5.88 -11.49
CA TYR A 175 -11.93 4.49 -11.82
C TYR A 175 -10.48 4.30 -12.26
N ALA A 176 -9.90 5.28 -12.98
CA ALA A 176 -8.49 5.26 -13.39
C ALA A 176 -7.55 5.20 -12.17
N THR A 177 -7.79 6.02 -11.15
CA THR A 177 -6.98 6.01 -9.91
C THR A 177 -7.19 4.72 -9.12
N LEU A 178 -8.43 4.23 -9.00
CA LEU A 178 -8.72 2.97 -8.32
C LEU A 178 -8.11 1.77 -9.04
N GLY A 179 -8.18 1.72 -10.37
CA GLY A 179 -7.54 0.68 -11.16
C GLY A 179 -6.02 0.68 -11.00
N THR A 180 -5.42 1.87 -10.97
CA THR A 180 -3.97 2.04 -10.74
C THR A 180 -3.56 1.68 -9.31
N TYR A 181 -4.43 1.90 -8.33
CA TYR A 181 -4.21 1.45 -6.94
C TYR A 181 -4.28 -0.07 -6.79
N LEU A 182 -5.18 -0.74 -7.51
CA LEU A 182 -5.44 -2.18 -7.40
C LEU A 182 -4.24 -3.03 -7.88
N LYS A 183 -3.24 -3.17 -7.02
CA LYS A 183 -2.05 -3.99 -7.27
C LYS A 183 -2.40 -5.46 -7.55
N TYR A 184 -3.44 -5.95 -6.89
CA TYR A 184 -3.93 -7.32 -6.98
C TYR A 184 -5.44 -7.31 -7.25
N PRO A 185 -5.89 -7.16 -8.50
CA PRO A 185 -7.31 -7.07 -8.85
C PRO A 185 -8.00 -8.45 -8.78
N TRP A 186 -7.95 -9.08 -7.61
CA TRP A 186 -8.57 -10.38 -7.33
C TRP A 186 -8.88 -10.56 -5.84
N THR A 187 -9.74 -11.56 -5.54
CA THR A 187 -10.12 -11.93 -4.18
C THR A 187 -9.12 -12.90 -3.54
N ALA A 188 -9.30 -13.18 -2.25
CA ALA A 188 -8.47 -14.12 -1.49
C ALA A 188 -8.48 -15.56 -2.07
N ARG A 189 -9.42 -15.91 -2.95
CA ARG A 189 -9.41 -17.16 -3.72
C ARG A 189 -8.12 -17.34 -4.52
N HIS A 190 -7.51 -16.24 -4.95
CA HIS A 190 -6.29 -16.22 -5.75
C HIS A 190 -5.07 -15.66 -4.98
N ALA A 191 -5.11 -15.70 -3.64
CA ALA A 191 -4.07 -15.09 -2.79
C ALA A 191 -2.64 -15.60 -3.06
N ASP A 192 -2.50 -16.85 -3.51
CA ASP A 192 -1.22 -17.47 -3.82
C ASP A 192 -0.93 -17.60 -5.33
N SER A 193 -1.73 -16.95 -6.19
CA SER A 193 -1.63 -17.08 -7.65
C SER A 193 -0.32 -16.55 -8.25
N LEU A 194 0.42 -15.71 -7.51
CA LEU A 194 1.73 -15.20 -7.95
C LEU A 194 2.88 -16.21 -7.70
N GLY A 195 2.63 -17.33 -7.02
CA GLY A 195 3.61 -18.37 -6.76
C GLY A 195 4.75 -17.97 -5.81
N TYR A 196 5.47 -16.89 -6.11
CA TYR A 196 6.59 -16.37 -5.33
C TYR A 196 6.18 -15.42 -4.19
N LYS A 197 4.98 -14.86 -4.24
CA LYS A 197 4.37 -14.04 -3.18
C LYS A 197 3.10 -14.71 -2.71
N LYS A 198 3.00 -15.01 -1.41
CA LYS A 198 1.83 -15.61 -0.78
C LYS A 198 0.91 -14.56 -0.16
N HIS A 199 -0.34 -14.93 0.04
CA HIS A 199 -1.38 -14.11 0.69
C HIS A 199 -1.63 -12.76 -0.02
N LYS A 200 -1.40 -12.65 -1.34
CA LYS A 200 -1.56 -11.39 -2.09
C LYS A 200 -2.88 -11.33 -2.83
N PHE A 201 -3.77 -10.44 -2.39
CA PHE A 201 -5.05 -10.13 -3.01
C PHE A 201 -5.44 -8.68 -2.70
N GLY A 202 -6.38 -8.10 -3.45
CA GLY A 202 -6.70 -6.68 -3.31
C GLY A 202 -8.18 -6.39 -3.03
N CYS A 203 -9.01 -7.43 -2.77
CA CYS A 203 -10.43 -7.24 -2.58
C CYS A 203 -11.02 -8.34 -1.68
N TYR A 204 -11.71 -7.94 -0.59
CA TYR A 204 -12.52 -8.87 0.20
C TYR A 204 -13.80 -9.24 -0.54
N GLN A 205 -14.46 -10.32 -0.12
CA GLN A 205 -15.74 -10.76 -0.70
C GLN A 205 -16.82 -9.67 -0.61
N SER A 206 -16.83 -8.86 0.43
CA SER A 206 -17.77 -7.75 0.60
C SER A 206 -17.61 -6.64 -0.44
N GLU A 207 -16.43 -6.42 -0.97
CA GLU A 207 -16.13 -5.40 -1.99
C GLU A 207 -16.05 -5.98 -3.41
N LEU A 208 -16.25 -7.28 -3.61
CA LEU A 208 -16.21 -7.91 -4.93
C LEU A 208 -17.11 -7.20 -5.97
N PRO A 209 -18.37 -6.79 -5.66
CA PRO A 209 -19.20 -6.06 -6.61
C PRO A 209 -18.58 -4.73 -7.09
N LEU A 210 -17.80 -4.06 -6.22
CA LEU A 210 -17.09 -2.84 -6.58
C LEU A 210 -15.88 -3.12 -7.48
N LEU A 211 -15.14 -4.20 -7.20
CA LEU A 211 -14.05 -4.64 -8.07
C LEU A 211 -14.55 -5.00 -9.47
N GLU A 212 -15.67 -5.74 -9.56
CA GLU A 212 -16.32 -6.07 -10.83
C GLU A 212 -16.72 -4.81 -11.60
N GLN A 213 -17.34 -3.85 -10.93
CA GLN A 213 -17.72 -2.56 -11.52
C GLN A 213 -16.50 -1.79 -12.03
N ILE A 214 -15.42 -1.74 -11.28
CA ILE A 214 -14.17 -1.08 -11.67
C ILE A 214 -13.55 -1.79 -12.89
N ALA A 215 -13.45 -3.11 -12.84
CA ALA A 215 -12.91 -3.91 -13.93
C ALA A 215 -13.69 -3.73 -15.23
N GLN A 216 -15.01 -3.74 -15.14
CA GLN A 216 -15.91 -3.50 -16.29
C GLN A 216 -15.72 -2.08 -16.86
N LYS A 217 -15.68 -1.06 -16.01
CA LYS A 217 -15.52 0.33 -16.43
C LYS A 217 -14.18 0.60 -17.10
N LEU A 218 -13.12 -0.07 -16.67
CA LEU A 218 -11.77 0.07 -17.20
C LEU A 218 -11.47 -0.92 -18.35
N GLY A 219 -12.40 -1.82 -18.67
CA GLY A 219 -12.18 -2.84 -19.68
C GLY A 219 -11.05 -3.80 -19.33
N LEU A 220 -10.86 -4.11 -18.03
CA LEU A 220 -9.83 -5.06 -17.61
C LEU A 220 -10.23 -6.48 -17.99
N PRO A 221 -9.40 -7.23 -18.75
CA PRO A 221 -9.66 -8.62 -19.06
C PRO A 221 -9.85 -9.47 -17.82
N GLN A 222 -10.92 -10.25 -17.77
CA GLN A 222 -11.07 -11.26 -16.74
C GLN A 222 -10.21 -12.47 -17.09
N LEU A 223 -9.26 -12.81 -16.23
CA LEU A 223 -8.33 -13.94 -16.43
C LEU A 223 -8.91 -15.24 -15.89
N GLU A 224 -9.58 -15.17 -14.74
CA GLU A 224 -10.25 -16.28 -14.06
C GLU A 224 -11.47 -15.73 -13.30
N GLU A 225 -12.29 -16.58 -12.75
CA GLU A 225 -13.39 -16.16 -11.87
C GLU A 225 -12.86 -15.34 -10.69
N GLN A 226 -13.36 -14.11 -10.49
CA GLN A 226 -12.91 -13.17 -9.46
C GLN A 226 -11.43 -12.73 -9.58
N ARG A 227 -10.86 -12.78 -10.79
CA ARG A 227 -9.51 -12.34 -11.08
C ARG A 227 -9.44 -11.63 -12.43
N TRP A 228 -8.91 -10.43 -12.44
CA TRP A 228 -8.74 -9.58 -13.62
C TRP A 228 -7.27 -9.25 -13.87
N ALA A 229 -6.99 -8.83 -15.10
CA ALA A 229 -5.69 -8.30 -15.46
C ALA A 229 -5.44 -6.99 -14.70
N ARG A 230 -4.18 -6.71 -14.43
CA ARG A 230 -3.75 -5.48 -13.76
C ARG A 230 -3.88 -4.28 -14.72
N HIS A 231 -4.29 -3.14 -14.18
CA HIS A 231 -4.23 -1.87 -14.92
C HIS A 231 -2.77 -1.55 -15.28
N PRO A 232 -2.42 -1.14 -16.52
CA PRO A 232 -1.03 -0.89 -16.89
C PRO A 232 -0.29 0.07 -15.95
N LEU A 233 -0.94 1.15 -15.47
CA LEU A 233 -0.30 2.12 -14.59
C LEU A 233 0.04 1.58 -13.18
N VAL A 234 -0.49 0.42 -12.76
CA VAL A 234 -0.08 -0.26 -11.52
C VAL A 234 1.42 -0.55 -11.54
N TYR A 235 1.95 -0.93 -12.69
CA TYR A 235 3.37 -1.24 -12.84
C TYR A 235 4.27 -0.01 -12.61
N LEU A 236 3.78 1.20 -12.91
CA LEU A 236 4.49 2.43 -12.58
C LEU A 236 4.41 2.75 -11.08
N MET A 237 3.26 2.48 -10.45
CA MET A 237 3.12 2.62 -8.99
C MET A 237 4.06 1.66 -8.25
N GLU A 238 4.10 0.38 -8.65
CA GLU A 238 5.03 -0.59 -8.07
C GLU A 238 6.49 -0.21 -8.30
N ALA A 239 6.84 0.24 -9.51
CA ALA A 239 8.21 0.68 -9.80
C ALA A 239 8.62 1.90 -8.96
N ALA A 240 7.69 2.83 -8.72
CA ALA A 240 7.93 3.98 -7.85
C ALA A 240 8.21 3.54 -6.40
N ASP A 241 7.39 2.60 -5.89
CA ASP A 241 7.58 2.01 -4.57
C ASP A 241 8.93 1.27 -4.48
N ASP A 242 9.25 0.42 -5.44
CA ASP A 242 10.51 -0.33 -5.51
C ASP A 242 11.75 0.57 -5.57
N ILE A 243 11.69 1.68 -6.32
CA ILE A 243 12.77 2.67 -6.43
C ILE A 243 12.97 3.38 -5.07
N CYS A 244 11.88 3.86 -4.47
CA CYS A 244 11.95 4.54 -3.18
C CYS A 244 12.41 3.57 -2.09
N TYR A 245 11.83 2.38 -2.03
CA TYR A 245 12.22 1.34 -1.08
C TYR A 245 13.71 1.01 -1.16
N ALA A 246 14.24 0.85 -2.39
CA ALA A 246 15.66 0.55 -2.59
C ALA A 246 16.59 1.66 -2.09
N LEU A 247 16.20 2.93 -2.20
CA LEU A 247 17.06 4.07 -1.84
C LEU A 247 16.83 4.54 -0.39
N ILE A 248 15.59 4.60 0.05
CA ILE A 248 15.20 5.06 1.39
C ILE A 248 15.67 4.09 2.47
N ASP A 249 15.50 2.78 2.23
CA ASP A 249 15.98 1.77 3.18
C ASP A 249 17.50 1.85 3.38
N LEU A 250 18.25 2.21 2.33
CA LEU A 250 19.70 2.42 2.46
C LEU A 250 20.02 3.66 3.32
N GLU A 251 19.26 4.75 3.18
CA GLU A 251 19.42 5.95 4.02
C GLU A 251 19.07 5.66 5.47
N ASP A 252 17.92 5.03 5.73
CA ASP A 252 17.52 4.63 7.07
C ASP A 252 18.55 3.66 7.69
N GLY A 253 19.08 2.72 6.90
CA GLY A 253 20.13 1.81 7.32
C GLY A 253 21.43 2.52 7.71
N LEU A 254 21.79 3.60 7.03
CA LEU A 254 22.94 4.44 7.38
C LEU A 254 22.68 5.28 8.66
N GLU A 255 21.50 5.89 8.80
CA GLU A 255 21.11 6.65 9.98
C GLU A 255 21.06 5.78 11.25
N MET A 256 20.77 4.50 11.09
CA MET A 256 20.73 3.52 12.17
C MET A 256 22.07 2.82 12.41
N GLU A 257 23.12 3.17 11.65
CA GLU A 257 24.44 2.55 11.72
C GLU A 257 24.44 1.03 11.39
N LEU A 258 23.48 0.59 10.57
CA LEU A 258 23.36 -0.80 10.11
C LEU A 258 24.12 -1.05 8.81
N LEU A 259 24.37 0.01 8.03
CA LEU A 259 25.09 -0.05 6.76
C LEU A 259 26.39 0.76 6.81
N ASP A 260 27.36 0.32 6.02
CA ASP A 260 28.57 1.10 5.80
C ASP A 260 28.36 2.11 4.67
N TYR A 261 28.81 3.36 4.91
CA TYR A 261 28.67 4.45 3.95
C TYR A 261 29.37 4.15 2.63
N ALA A 262 30.56 3.56 2.64
CA ALA A 262 31.32 3.29 1.42
C ALA A 262 30.64 2.24 0.54
N GLU A 263 29.97 1.26 1.14
CA GLU A 263 29.20 0.26 0.38
C GLU A 263 27.99 0.91 -0.35
N VAL A 264 27.25 1.79 0.35
CA VAL A 264 26.10 2.50 -0.23
C VAL A 264 26.56 3.49 -1.29
N GLU A 265 27.61 4.28 -1.02
CA GLU A 265 28.19 5.21 -1.98
C GLU A 265 28.64 4.48 -3.25
N SER A 266 29.36 3.35 -3.12
CA SER A 266 29.81 2.52 -4.26
C SER A 266 28.63 2.02 -5.09
N LEU A 267 27.54 1.54 -4.46
CA LEU A 267 26.35 1.08 -5.17
C LEU A 267 25.71 2.19 -6.02
N LEU A 268 25.63 3.40 -5.48
CA LEU A 268 25.04 4.54 -6.19
C LEU A 268 25.98 5.06 -7.29
N LEU A 269 27.28 5.06 -7.06
CA LEU A 269 28.29 5.42 -8.09
C LEU A 269 28.28 4.44 -9.27
N ASP A 270 28.12 3.14 -9.02
CA ASP A 270 27.97 2.12 -10.07
C ASP A 270 26.72 2.35 -10.95
N LEU A 271 25.65 2.87 -10.36
CA LEU A 271 24.45 3.24 -11.11
C LEU A 271 24.64 4.49 -11.96
N VAL A 272 25.23 5.54 -11.36
CA VAL A 272 25.35 6.85 -11.97
C VAL A 272 26.46 6.89 -13.02
N GLY A 273 27.56 6.13 -12.80
CA GLY A 273 28.70 6.02 -13.73
C GLY A 273 29.32 7.38 -14.04
N ASP A 274 29.48 7.68 -15.31
CA ASP A 274 30.09 8.95 -15.78
C ASP A 274 29.18 10.17 -15.64
N ASP A 275 27.88 9.98 -15.39
CA ASP A 275 26.87 11.05 -15.24
C ASP A 275 26.86 11.68 -13.84
N LEU A 276 28.01 11.73 -13.19
CA LEU A 276 28.20 12.35 -11.88
C LEU A 276 27.99 13.87 -11.96
N PRO A 277 27.12 14.44 -11.09
CA PRO A 277 26.93 15.88 -11.01
C PRO A 277 28.23 16.62 -10.67
N GLU A 278 28.45 17.77 -11.29
CA GLU A 278 29.62 18.63 -11.02
C GLU A 278 29.68 19.01 -9.51
N THR A 279 28.53 19.24 -8.90
CA THR A 279 28.43 19.50 -7.46
C THR A 279 28.97 18.36 -6.61
N TYR A 280 28.85 17.11 -7.04
CA TYR A 280 29.46 15.97 -6.34
C TYR A 280 30.97 15.92 -6.55
N ARG A 281 31.46 16.18 -7.77
CA ARG A 281 32.90 16.17 -8.12
C ARG A 281 33.69 17.24 -7.35
N GLN A 282 33.03 18.35 -6.98
CA GLN A 282 33.64 19.43 -6.21
C GLN A 282 33.72 19.14 -4.71
N LEU A 283 33.11 18.05 -4.22
CA LEU A 283 33.16 17.68 -2.82
C LEU A 283 34.47 16.98 -2.47
N GLY A 284 35.09 17.40 -1.36
CA GLY A 284 36.32 16.82 -0.84
C GLY A 284 36.07 15.78 0.27
N PRO A 285 37.16 15.18 0.79
CA PRO A 285 37.10 14.21 1.88
C PRO A 285 36.47 14.75 3.18
N GLY A 286 36.52 16.07 3.40
CA GLY A 286 35.97 16.74 4.57
C GLY A 286 34.50 17.11 4.48
N ASP A 287 33.87 16.91 3.32
CA ASP A 287 32.47 17.25 3.13
C ASP A 287 31.53 16.22 3.80
N SER A 288 30.37 16.70 4.23
CA SER A 288 29.36 15.88 4.91
C SER A 288 28.94 14.67 4.05
N ARG A 289 29.01 13.47 4.63
CA ARG A 289 28.53 12.22 4.01
C ARG A 289 27.06 12.33 3.62
N ARG A 290 26.21 12.96 4.44
CA ARG A 290 24.79 13.20 4.13
C ARG A 290 24.63 14.05 2.86
N ARG A 291 25.45 15.10 2.69
CA ARG A 291 25.41 15.94 1.49
C ARG A 291 25.78 15.16 0.23
N LYS A 292 26.84 14.36 0.32
CA LYS A 292 27.27 13.49 -0.79
C LYS A 292 26.16 12.51 -1.18
N LEU A 293 25.57 11.84 -0.20
CA LEU A 293 24.51 10.88 -0.40
C LEU A 293 23.25 11.52 -1.01
N ALA A 294 22.84 12.70 -0.52
CA ALA A 294 21.67 13.40 -1.06
C ALA A 294 21.83 13.76 -2.56
N ILE A 295 23.04 14.15 -2.98
CA ILE A 295 23.32 14.43 -4.41
C ILE A 295 23.26 13.13 -5.23
N LEU A 296 23.89 12.06 -4.76
CA LEU A 296 23.88 10.75 -5.44
C LEU A 296 22.46 10.17 -5.50
N ARG A 297 21.69 10.27 -4.41
CA ARG A 297 20.28 9.83 -4.36
C ARG A 297 19.45 10.53 -5.43
N GLY A 298 19.54 11.87 -5.53
CA GLY A 298 18.81 12.62 -6.53
C GLY A 298 19.12 12.13 -7.96
N LYS A 299 20.41 11.87 -8.25
CA LYS A 299 20.83 11.36 -9.55
C LYS A 299 20.42 9.91 -9.77
N ALA A 300 20.51 9.08 -8.73
CA ALA A 300 20.05 7.71 -8.76
C ALA A 300 18.54 7.60 -9.06
N ILE A 301 17.70 8.42 -8.41
CA ILE A 301 16.27 8.49 -8.69
C ILE A 301 16.01 8.83 -10.17
N GLU A 302 16.76 9.79 -10.73
CA GLU A 302 16.64 10.14 -12.14
C GLU A 302 16.96 8.94 -13.06
N HIS A 303 18.08 8.24 -12.82
CA HIS A 303 18.48 7.08 -13.61
C HIS A 303 17.47 5.92 -13.52
N LEU A 304 17.00 5.61 -12.31
CA LEU A 304 16.03 4.55 -12.06
C LEU A 304 14.67 4.88 -12.69
N THR A 305 14.20 6.14 -12.54
CA THR A 305 12.95 6.61 -13.15
C THR A 305 13.02 6.53 -14.68
N ASN A 306 14.15 6.92 -15.28
CA ASN A 306 14.36 6.82 -16.72
C ASN A 306 14.36 5.35 -17.21
N ALA A 307 15.00 4.45 -16.46
CA ALA A 307 15.06 3.03 -16.80
C ALA A 307 13.67 2.36 -16.69
N ALA A 308 12.92 2.66 -15.65
CA ALA A 308 11.57 2.13 -15.45
C ALA A 308 10.59 2.66 -16.51
N ALA A 309 10.66 3.96 -16.85
CA ALA A 309 9.82 4.52 -17.91
C ALA A 309 10.11 3.88 -19.28
N ARG A 310 11.37 3.64 -19.62
CA ARG A 310 11.74 2.90 -20.84
C ARG A 310 11.19 1.48 -20.82
N ALA A 311 11.40 0.73 -19.75
CA ALA A 311 10.89 -0.62 -19.62
C ALA A 311 9.36 -0.68 -19.79
N PHE A 312 8.63 0.29 -19.24
CA PHE A 312 7.19 0.39 -19.42
C PHE A 312 6.79 0.56 -20.89
N VAL A 313 7.45 1.46 -21.60
CA VAL A 313 7.16 1.73 -23.03
C VAL A 313 7.51 0.53 -23.89
N GLU A 314 8.65 -0.13 -23.64
CA GLU A 314 9.08 -1.34 -24.33
C GLU A 314 8.10 -2.51 -24.12
N GLN A 315 7.43 -2.56 -22.98
CA GLN A 315 6.47 -3.63 -22.64
C GLN A 315 4.99 -3.21 -22.86
N GLN A 316 4.74 -2.07 -23.52
CA GLN A 316 3.39 -1.51 -23.67
C GLN A 316 2.37 -2.50 -24.24
N ASP A 317 2.74 -3.28 -25.25
CA ASP A 317 1.83 -4.25 -25.87
C ASP A 317 1.41 -5.35 -24.87
N SER A 318 2.36 -5.89 -24.12
CA SER A 318 2.11 -6.91 -23.07
C SER A 318 1.29 -6.34 -21.91
N LEU A 319 1.55 -5.07 -21.54
CA LEU A 319 0.80 -4.35 -20.51
C LEU A 319 -0.65 -4.16 -20.93
N LEU A 320 -0.90 -3.70 -22.15
CA LEU A 320 -2.26 -3.49 -22.68
C LEU A 320 -2.99 -4.83 -22.97
N ALA A 321 -2.24 -5.89 -23.26
CA ALA A 321 -2.80 -7.25 -23.35
C ALA A 321 -3.14 -7.83 -21.96
N GLY A 322 -2.62 -7.27 -20.87
CA GLY A 322 -2.78 -7.79 -19.51
C GLY A 322 -1.97 -9.06 -19.23
N THR A 323 -0.90 -9.29 -19.98
CA THR A 323 -0.11 -10.54 -19.98
C THR A 323 1.31 -10.37 -19.45
N LEU A 324 1.75 -9.14 -19.09
CA LEU A 324 3.10 -8.91 -18.60
C LEU A 324 3.33 -9.66 -17.27
N PRO A 325 4.29 -10.59 -17.21
CA PRO A 325 4.61 -11.31 -15.99
C PRO A 325 5.47 -10.45 -15.04
N GLY A 326 5.43 -10.75 -13.75
CA GLY A 326 6.29 -10.12 -12.75
C GLY A 326 6.00 -8.64 -12.49
N ASP A 327 7.05 -7.91 -12.17
CA ASP A 327 7.04 -6.46 -11.96
C ASP A 327 7.91 -5.74 -13.01
N LEU A 328 7.84 -4.41 -13.05
CA LEU A 328 8.54 -3.64 -14.07
C LEU A 328 10.07 -3.65 -13.87
N VAL A 329 10.56 -3.84 -12.65
CA VAL A 329 11.99 -3.93 -12.34
C VAL A 329 12.62 -5.16 -13.01
N GLU A 330 11.86 -6.26 -13.12
CA GLU A 330 12.33 -7.46 -13.83
C GLU A 330 12.58 -7.21 -15.31
N HIS A 331 11.92 -6.23 -15.90
CA HIS A 331 12.05 -5.82 -17.31
C HIS A 331 13.03 -4.65 -17.52
N MET A 332 13.58 -4.07 -16.46
CA MET A 332 14.67 -3.11 -16.56
C MET A 332 15.98 -3.82 -16.95
N HIS A 333 16.93 -3.05 -17.48
CA HIS A 333 18.22 -3.56 -17.93
C HIS A 333 19.40 -2.80 -17.31
N GLY A 334 20.60 -3.38 -17.40
CA GLY A 334 21.87 -2.74 -17.09
C GLY A 334 22.06 -2.34 -15.61
N PRO A 335 22.74 -1.21 -15.35
CA PRO A 335 23.06 -0.77 -13.98
C PRO A 335 21.82 -0.50 -13.12
N ALA A 336 20.74 0.02 -13.70
CA ALA A 336 19.52 0.33 -12.99
C ALA A 336 18.89 -0.90 -12.34
N LYS A 337 18.74 -2.00 -13.08
CA LYS A 337 18.22 -3.27 -12.52
C LYS A 337 19.15 -3.79 -11.42
N ARG A 338 20.47 -3.80 -11.66
CA ARG A 338 21.44 -4.28 -10.66
C ARG A 338 21.39 -3.46 -9.38
N CYS A 339 21.26 -2.14 -9.49
CA CYS A 339 21.15 -1.25 -8.33
C CYS A 339 19.96 -1.61 -7.44
N VAL A 340 18.75 -1.74 -8.00
CA VAL A 340 17.54 -2.09 -7.23
C VAL A 340 17.69 -3.47 -6.57
N LEU A 341 18.19 -4.47 -7.32
CA LEU A 341 18.35 -5.83 -6.77
C LEU A 341 19.41 -5.87 -5.65
N ASN A 342 20.55 -5.20 -5.83
CA ASN A 342 21.61 -5.16 -4.81
C ASN A 342 21.17 -4.37 -3.57
N ALA A 343 20.44 -3.26 -3.73
CA ALA A 343 19.89 -2.50 -2.63
C ALA A 343 18.90 -3.35 -1.80
N LYS A 344 17.96 -4.06 -2.46
CA LYS A 344 17.04 -4.99 -1.81
C LYS A 344 17.77 -6.13 -1.09
N ASP A 345 18.82 -6.68 -1.67
CA ASP A 345 19.63 -7.73 -1.03
C ASP A 345 20.39 -7.21 0.20
N MET A 346 20.98 -6.01 0.10
CA MET A 346 21.66 -5.33 1.22
C MET A 346 20.68 -5.05 2.37
N ALA A 347 19.51 -4.51 2.09
CA ALA A 347 18.46 -4.26 3.09
C ALA A 347 18.04 -5.58 3.78
N ARG A 348 17.78 -6.63 3.00
CA ARG A 348 17.40 -7.95 3.53
C ARG A 348 18.45 -8.54 4.46
N LYS A 349 19.73 -8.43 4.13
CA LYS A 349 20.82 -9.04 4.90
C LYS A 349 21.20 -8.26 6.15
N LYS A 350 21.11 -6.92 6.12
CA LYS A 350 21.67 -6.07 7.16
C LYS A 350 20.60 -5.32 7.97
N ILE A 351 19.51 -4.85 7.30
CA ILE A 351 18.50 -4.03 7.96
C ILE A 351 17.41 -4.90 8.59
N PHE A 352 16.89 -5.88 7.84
CA PHE A 352 15.75 -6.68 8.33
C PHE A 352 16.10 -7.72 9.39
N GLN A 353 17.39 -7.95 9.64
CA GLN A 353 17.87 -8.86 10.69
C GLN A 353 18.24 -8.14 11.99
N ASP A 354 17.99 -6.84 12.12
CA ASP A 354 18.28 -6.09 13.33
C ASP A 354 17.44 -6.58 14.52
N LYS A 355 18.09 -6.74 15.68
CA LYS A 355 17.44 -7.26 16.90
C LYS A 355 16.27 -6.39 17.38
N ARG A 356 16.35 -5.08 17.20
CA ARG A 356 15.28 -4.14 17.59
C ARG A 356 14.03 -4.41 16.78
N LYS A 357 14.20 -4.63 15.46
CA LYS A 357 13.10 -5.01 14.56
C LYS A 357 12.49 -6.35 15.00
N THR A 358 13.31 -7.35 15.26
CA THR A 358 12.85 -8.69 15.72
C THR A 358 12.01 -8.60 17.00
N LEU A 359 12.44 -7.80 17.99
CA LEU A 359 11.66 -7.60 19.23
C LEU A 359 10.30 -6.94 18.95
N HIS A 360 10.28 -5.97 18.03
CA HIS A 360 9.04 -5.30 17.62
C HIS A 360 8.07 -6.27 16.91
N GLU A 361 8.60 -7.10 16.04
CA GLU A 361 7.83 -8.14 15.35
C GLU A 361 7.18 -9.10 16.34
N ILE A 362 7.94 -9.59 17.32
CA ILE A 362 7.39 -10.45 18.40
C ILE A 362 6.32 -9.70 19.19
N GLY A 363 6.56 -8.43 19.56
CA GLY A 363 5.61 -7.59 20.28
C GLY A 363 4.31 -7.36 19.52
N ALA A 364 4.36 -7.26 18.18
CA ALA A 364 3.18 -7.10 17.32
C ALA A 364 2.20 -8.28 17.48
N TYR A 365 2.70 -9.52 17.55
CA TYR A 365 1.86 -10.70 17.77
C TYR A 365 1.08 -10.60 19.07
N THR A 366 1.76 -10.29 20.18
CA THR A 366 1.11 -10.16 21.49
C THR A 366 0.08 -9.04 21.52
N THR A 367 0.43 -7.87 20.98
CA THR A 367 -0.45 -6.70 20.93
C THR A 367 -1.72 -7.00 20.13
N LEU A 368 -1.55 -7.53 18.92
CA LEU A 368 -2.70 -7.83 18.05
C LEU A 368 -3.53 -9.00 18.55
N GLU A 369 -2.93 -10.01 19.19
CA GLU A 369 -3.67 -11.09 19.83
C GLU A 369 -4.62 -10.58 20.92
N ILE A 370 -4.17 -9.66 21.79
CA ILE A 370 -5.00 -9.05 22.83
C ILE A 370 -6.18 -8.29 22.20
N LEU A 371 -5.91 -7.47 21.18
CA LEU A 371 -6.94 -6.68 20.50
C LEU A 371 -7.95 -7.60 19.79
N LEU A 372 -7.47 -8.54 18.98
CA LEU A 372 -8.32 -9.47 18.23
C LEU A 372 -9.17 -10.37 19.15
N ASN A 373 -8.58 -10.93 20.21
CA ASN A 373 -9.33 -11.71 21.20
C ASN A 373 -10.44 -10.87 21.84
N THR A 374 -10.18 -9.61 22.15
CA THR A 374 -11.13 -8.72 22.79
C THR A 374 -12.25 -8.31 21.84
N PHE A 375 -11.92 -7.76 20.67
CA PHE A 375 -12.90 -7.22 19.73
C PHE A 375 -13.66 -8.31 18.96
N CYS A 376 -12.94 -9.28 18.35
CA CYS A 376 -13.58 -10.37 17.63
C CYS A 376 -14.35 -11.31 18.59
N GLY A 377 -13.85 -11.49 19.83
CA GLY A 377 -14.57 -12.23 20.86
C GLY A 377 -15.91 -11.58 21.23
N ALA A 378 -15.95 -10.25 21.38
CA ALA A 378 -17.18 -9.49 21.64
C ALA A 378 -18.16 -9.58 20.46
N ALA A 379 -17.67 -9.47 19.23
CA ALA A 379 -18.49 -9.61 18.02
C ALA A 379 -19.07 -11.03 17.87
N LEU A 380 -18.29 -12.06 18.17
CA LEU A 380 -18.74 -13.46 18.14
C LEU A 380 -19.82 -13.73 19.21
N GLU A 381 -19.63 -13.20 20.43
CA GLU A 381 -20.62 -13.33 21.51
C GLU A 381 -21.96 -12.68 21.11
N GLN A 382 -21.92 -11.52 20.48
CA GLN A 382 -23.11 -10.82 19.96
C GLN A 382 -23.77 -11.65 18.83
N HIS A 383 -23.01 -12.16 17.88
CA HIS A 383 -23.51 -12.94 16.74
C HIS A 383 -24.23 -14.23 17.18
N ASN A 384 -23.73 -14.90 18.23
CA ASN A 384 -24.31 -16.15 18.73
C ASN A 384 -25.66 -15.98 19.45
N GLY A 385 -26.28 -14.81 19.40
CA GLY A 385 -27.60 -14.54 19.96
C GLY A 385 -27.69 -14.55 21.48
N ARG A 386 -26.55 -14.59 22.15
CA ARG A 386 -26.46 -14.46 23.62
C ARG A 386 -26.47 -12.98 23.98
N THR A 387 -27.11 -12.62 25.09
CA THR A 387 -26.91 -11.28 25.65
C THR A 387 -25.44 -11.10 25.92
N PRO A 388 -24.72 -10.16 25.21
CA PRO A 388 -23.31 -9.99 25.39
C PRO A 388 -22.94 -9.71 26.86
N SER A 389 -21.84 -10.27 27.33
CA SER A 389 -21.31 -10.00 28.67
C SER A 389 -21.11 -8.48 28.87
N PHE A 390 -21.02 -8.04 30.12
CA PHE A 390 -20.74 -6.63 30.40
C PHE A 390 -19.45 -6.18 29.69
N LYS A 391 -18.39 -7.01 29.73
CA LYS A 391 -17.13 -6.73 29.04
C LYS A 391 -17.31 -6.58 27.53
N SER A 392 -18.02 -7.51 26.88
CA SER A 392 -18.25 -7.48 25.44
C SER A 392 -19.07 -6.26 25.00
N ARG A 393 -20.10 -5.89 25.77
CA ARG A 393 -20.84 -4.65 25.51
C ARG A 393 -19.95 -3.41 25.57
N ARG A 394 -19.14 -3.29 26.63
CA ARG A 394 -18.21 -2.14 26.76
C ARG A 394 -17.16 -2.12 25.66
N THR A 395 -16.70 -3.29 25.19
CA THR A 395 -15.80 -3.39 24.05
C THR A 395 -16.46 -2.87 22.77
N LEU A 396 -17.71 -3.26 22.51
CA LEU A 396 -18.43 -2.76 21.33
C LEU A 396 -18.78 -1.27 21.43
N ASP A 397 -19.03 -0.74 22.63
CA ASP A 397 -19.25 0.69 22.87
C ASP A 397 -18.04 1.55 22.42
N LEU A 398 -16.81 1.02 22.49
CA LEU A 398 -15.61 1.73 22.00
C LEU A 398 -15.64 2.01 20.49
N LEU A 399 -16.40 1.23 19.74
CA LEU A 399 -16.51 1.41 18.29
C LEU A 399 -17.54 2.49 17.91
N GLY A 400 -18.40 2.89 18.84
CA GLY A 400 -19.44 3.88 18.61
C GLY A 400 -20.32 3.53 17.41
N ASN A 401 -20.45 4.44 16.46
CA ASN A 401 -21.24 4.24 15.23
C ASN A 401 -20.65 3.18 14.27
N ASN A 402 -19.42 2.72 14.52
CA ASN A 402 -18.76 1.66 13.73
C ASN A 402 -18.97 0.27 14.34
N ALA A 403 -19.73 0.15 15.43
CA ALA A 403 -20.10 -1.14 16.00
C ALA A 403 -20.83 -2.01 14.97
N PRO A 404 -20.61 -3.35 14.97
CA PRO A 404 -21.28 -4.24 14.04
C PRO A 404 -22.80 -4.26 14.28
N ASP A 405 -23.55 -4.41 13.18
CA ASP A 405 -24.97 -4.65 13.27
C ASP A 405 -25.24 -6.00 13.99
N PRO A 406 -26.02 -6.04 15.07
CA PRO A 406 -26.36 -7.29 15.76
C PRO A 406 -27.03 -8.35 14.86
N HIS A 407 -27.66 -7.93 13.78
CA HIS A 407 -28.33 -8.79 12.79
C HIS A 407 -27.50 -9.04 11.55
N GLY A 408 -26.29 -8.47 11.49
CA GLY A 408 -25.37 -8.67 10.36
C GLY A 408 -24.69 -10.04 10.35
N SER A 409 -24.07 -10.39 9.23
CA SER A 409 -23.27 -11.62 9.15
C SER A 409 -22.03 -11.55 10.04
N LEU A 410 -21.52 -12.71 10.46
CA LEU A 410 -20.28 -12.77 11.23
C LEU A 410 -19.09 -12.22 10.44
N HIS A 411 -19.05 -12.46 9.13
CA HIS A 411 -18.05 -11.88 8.23
C HIS A 411 -18.04 -10.36 8.29
N THR A 412 -19.19 -9.71 8.13
CA THR A 412 -19.32 -8.25 8.23
C THR A 412 -18.92 -7.74 9.62
N SER A 413 -19.30 -8.45 10.68
CA SER A 413 -18.93 -8.10 12.05
C SER A 413 -17.42 -8.16 12.27
N PHE A 414 -16.76 -9.20 11.80
CA PHE A 414 -15.30 -9.32 11.91
C PHE A 414 -14.57 -8.31 11.04
N LEU A 415 -15.07 -7.99 9.83
CA LEU A 415 -14.50 -6.91 9.03
C LEU A 415 -14.55 -5.58 9.78
N ARG A 416 -15.64 -5.25 10.53
CA ARG A 416 -15.69 -4.04 11.36
C ARG A 416 -14.62 -4.03 12.46
N MET A 417 -14.32 -5.19 13.05
CA MET A 417 -13.24 -5.30 14.04
C MET A 417 -11.89 -5.07 13.38
N ILE A 418 -11.67 -5.66 12.20
CA ILE A 418 -10.45 -5.46 11.42
C ILE A 418 -10.32 -4.01 10.95
N ASP A 419 -11.39 -3.36 10.49
CA ASP A 419 -11.40 -1.94 10.11
C ASP A 419 -10.87 -1.06 11.26
N PHE A 420 -11.33 -1.34 12.47
CA PHE A 420 -10.91 -0.60 13.66
C PHE A 420 -9.44 -0.88 14.02
N ILE A 421 -9.05 -2.14 14.09
CA ILE A 421 -7.70 -2.55 14.49
C ILE A 421 -6.66 -2.15 13.42
N ALA A 422 -6.91 -2.44 12.14
CA ALA A 422 -6.01 -2.07 11.06
C ALA A 422 -5.91 -0.54 10.88
N GLY A 423 -6.96 0.20 11.26
CA GLY A 423 -6.96 1.66 11.27
C GLY A 423 -6.12 2.29 12.39
N MET A 424 -5.68 1.55 13.40
CA MET A 424 -4.86 2.06 14.49
C MET A 424 -3.44 2.44 14.03
N THR A 425 -2.81 3.35 14.74
CA THR A 425 -1.35 3.57 14.68
C THR A 425 -0.64 2.56 15.59
N ASP A 426 0.65 2.39 15.40
CA ASP A 426 1.45 1.43 16.19
C ASP A 426 1.38 1.73 17.69
N SER A 427 1.56 3.01 18.05
CA SER A 427 1.48 3.44 19.45
C SER A 427 0.08 3.25 20.02
N TYR A 428 -0.97 3.64 19.29
CA TYR A 428 -2.34 3.51 19.76
C TYR A 428 -2.75 2.05 19.99
N ALA A 429 -2.31 1.14 19.09
CA ALA A 429 -2.54 -0.29 19.25
C ALA A 429 -1.83 -0.85 20.49
N SER A 430 -0.57 -0.44 20.73
CA SER A 430 0.21 -0.85 21.90
C SER A 430 -0.40 -0.35 23.20
N ASP A 431 -0.76 0.94 23.27
CA ASP A 431 -1.37 1.55 24.46
C ASP A 431 -2.71 0.90 24.78
N MET A 432 -3.58 0.72 23.79
CA MET A 432 -4.89 0.08 23.97
C MET A 432 -4.75 -1.37 24.44
N ALA A 433 -3.83 -2.15 23.87
CA ALA A 433 -3.59 -3.51 24.32
C ALA A 433 -3.09 -3.54 25.78
N LEU A 434 -2.21 -2.62 26.16
CA LEU A 434 -1.71 -2.51 27.52
C LEU A 434 -2.84 -2.18 28.52
N GLU A 435 -3.68 -1.19 28.21
CA GLU A 435 -4.84 -0.83 29.03
C GLU A 435 -5.83 -2.00 29.17
N MET A 436 -6.07 -2.77 28.10
CA MET A 436 -6.94 -3.97 28.14
C MET A 436 -6.39 -5.10 29.04
N THR A 437 -5.07 -5.10 29.32
CA THR A 437 -4.50 -6.02 30.33
C THR A 437 -4.60 -5.51 31.76
N GLY A 438 -5.21 -4.35 31.98
CA GLY A 438 -5.32 -3.71 33.31
C GLY A 438 -4.03 -3.03 33.77
N ARG A 439 -3.10 -2.76 32.86
CA ARG A 439 -1.88 -2.01 33.11
C ARG A 439 -2.03 -0.61 32.55
N SER A 440 -1.56 0.40 33.28
CA SER A 440 -1.54 1.78 32.82
C SER A 440 -0.33 2.00 31.87
N SER A 441 -0.52 2.79 30.83
CA SER A 441 0.56 3.28 29.96
C SER A 441 1.33 4.49 30.57
N HIS A 442 1.08 4.83 31.85
CA HIS A 442 1.70 5.96 32.58
C HIS A 442 2.89 5.54 33.43
#